data_d744fc2241db10e197bbca543a18d2c3
#
_entry.id   d744fc2241db10e197bbca543a18d2c3
#
_cell.length_a   1.000
_cell.length_b   1.000
_cell.length_c   1.000
_cell.angle_alpha   90.00
_cell.angle_beta   90.00
_cell.angle_gamma   90.00
#
_symmetry.space_group_name_H-M   'P 1'
#
loop_
_entity.id
_entity.type
_entity.pdbx_description
1 polymer ?
#
loop_
_entity_poly.entity_id
_entity_poly.type
_entity_poly.pdbx_seq_one_letter_code
_entity_poly.pdbx_strand_id
1 'polypeptide(L)'
;DNGKYTALIQKGDKESRCAFPSSAPPQENATIVLFSGNLDKTLAAMIIAQGAAMQGKNVTVFSTFWGLNALRKDKPVKVKKNFIEKMFGFMMPRGASKMPLSNMNMLGIGPAMIKSLMKSKNVNDIDTMIKSAMDLGVKFVACTMSMDLMGIKQEELIDGVELGGVATYVSRSENAGITLFI
;
A
#
# COMPACT_ATOMS: atom_id res chain seq x y z
N ASP A 1 1.53 -13.38 37.84
CA ASP A 1 0.07 -13.28 37.72
C ASP A 1 -0.33 -13.45 36.28
N ASN A 2 -0.86 -14.65 36.00
CA ASN A 2 -1.33 -14.99 34.65
C ASN A 2 -2.64 -14.28 34.35
N GLY A 3 -2.61 -13.27 33.50
CA GLY A 3 -3.82 -12.62 32.98
C GLY A 3 -4.66 -13.62 32.18
N LYS A 4 -5.76 -14.08 32.75
CA LYS A 4 -6.75 -14.89 32.07
C LYS A 4 -7.49 -14.06 31.05
N TYR A 5 -7.30 -14.36 29.79
CA TYR A 5 -8.15 -13.83 28.72
C TYR A 5 -9.50 -14.55 28.77
N THR A 6 -10.53 -13.88 29.24
CA THR A 6 -11.90 -14.39 29.18
C THR A 6 -12.61 -13.73 28.00
N ALA A 7 -12.74 -14.44 26.91
CA ALA A 7 -13.61 -14.04 25.82
C ALA A 7 -15.05 -14.36 26.20
N LEU A 8 -15.83 -13.36 26.59
CA LEU A 8 -17.27 -13.48 26.79
C LEU A 8 -17.97 -13.30 25.44
N ILE A 9 -18.34 -14.41 24.80
CA ILE A 9 -19.27 -14.38 23.69
C ILE A 9 -20.68 -14.34 24.26
N GLN A 10 -21.29 -13.17 24.33
CA GLN A 10 -22.72 -13.04 24.60
C GLN A 10 -23.48 -13.21 23.29
N LYS A 11 -24.33 -14.22 23.28
CA LYS A 11 -25.26 -14.54 22.19
C LYS A 11 -26.44 -13.57 22.30
N GLY A 12 -26.53 -12.57 21.42
CA GLY A 12 -27.76 -11.78 21.31
C GLY A 12 -27.66 -10.32 20.88
N ASP A 13 -26.51 -9.63 20.95
CA ASP A 13 -26.44 -8.23 20.56
C ASP A 13 -25.56 -7.99 19.33
N LYS A 14 -26.10 -7.20 18.41
CA LYS A 14 -25.49 -6.84 17.10
C LYS A 14 -24.26 -5.90 17.21
N GLU A 15 -23.65 -5.79 18.35
CA GLU A 15 -22.41 -5.04 18.57
C GLU A 15 -21.40 -5.89 19.31
N SER A 16 -20.75 -6.84 18.64
CA SER A 16 -19.53 -7.45 19.17
C SER A 16 -18.37 -6.45 19.03
N ARG A 17 -18.25 -5.54 19.98
CA ARG A 17 -17.03 -4.79 20.20
C ARG A 17 -16.04 -5.74 20.85
N CYS A 18 -15.11 -6.28 20.09
CA CYS A 18 -13.91 -6.90 20.65
C CYS A 18 -13.06 -5.80 21.29
N ALA A 19 -13.37 -5.44 22.52
CA ALA A 19 -12.53 -4.57 23.33
C ALA A 19 -11.40 -5.44 23.92
N PHE A 20 -10.22 -5.40 23.32
CA PHE A 20 -9.02 -5.90 23.97
C PHE A 20 -8.52 -4.81 24.90
N PRO A 21 -8.45 -5.03 26.22
CA PRO A 21 -7.79 -4.09 27.11
C PRO A 21 -6.29 -4.15 26.84
N SER A 22 -5.79 -3.21 26.04
CA SER A 22 -4.37 -3.01 25.86
C SER A 22 -3.84 -2.24 27.05
N SER A 23 -3.01 -2.86 27.86
CA SER A 23 -2.24 -2.18 28.92
C SER A 23 -1.04 -1.38 28.37
N ALA A 24 -0.78 -1.48 27.07
CA ALA A 24 0.24 -0.70 26.39
C ALA A 24 -0.31 0.68 25.98
N PRO A 25 0.50 1.74 26.02
CA PRO A 25 0.08 3.04 25.50
C PRO A 25 -0.37 2.89 24.04
N PRO A 26 -1.38 3.67 23.60
CA PRO A 26 -1.86 3.59 22.23
C PRO A 26 -0.71 3.87 21.25
N GLN A 27 -0.41 2.90 20.42
CA GLN A 27 0.63 3.05 19.41
C GLN A 27 0.04 3.81 18.23
N GLU A 28 0.55 5.02 17.99
CA GLU A 28 -0.01 5.95 17.03
C GLU A 28 0.40 5.67 15.59
N ASN A 29 1.45 4.87 15.38
CA ASN A 29 2.00 4.62 14.07
C ASN A 29 1.48 3.31 13.47
N ALA A 30 1.32 3.30 12.14
CA ALA A 30 1.10 2.11 11.34
C ALA A 30 2.01 2.15 10.12
N THR A 31 2.71 1.06 9.84
CA THR A 31 3.62 0.95 8.70
C THR A 31 3.26 -0.24 7.83
N ILE A 32 3.28 -0.03 6.53
CA ILE A 32 3.03 -1.06 5.53
C ILE A 32 4.18 -1.04 4.54
N VAL A 33 4.90 -2.15 4.42
CA VAL A 33 5.86 -2.35 3.32
C VAL A 33 5.08 -2.91 2.14
N LEU A 34 4.98 -2.14 1.08
CA LEU A 34 4.42 -2.58 -0.19
C LEU A 34 5.56 -3.05 -1.10
N PHE A 35 5.77 -4.36 -1.13
CA PHE A 35 6.78 -5.01 -1.96
C PHE A 35 6.18 -5.53 -3.27
N SER A 36 4.95 -6.01 -3.21
CA SER A 36 4.29 -6.69 -4.32
C SER A 36 3.84 -5.75 -5.42
N GLY A 37 4.01 -6.18 -6.66
CA GLY A 37 3.50 -5.51 -7.86
C GLY A 37 2.12 -6.01 -8.30
N ASN A 38 1.31 -6.56 -7.42
CA ASN A 38 -0.01 -7.12 -7.73
C ASN A 38 -1.14 -6.20 -7.29
N LEU A 39 -2.16 -6.08 -8.14
CA LEU A 39 -3.31 -5.20 -7.92
C LEU A 39 -4.09 -5.57 -6.64
N ASP A 40 -4.40 -6.84 -6.44
CA ASP A 40 -5.13 -7.35 -5.28
C ASP A 40 -4.40 -7.09 -3.96
N LYS A 41 -3.08 -7.26 -3.94
CA LYS A 41 -2.26 -6.98 -2.76
C LYS A 41 -2.16 -5.48 -2.48
N THR A 42 -2.04 -4.67 -3.54
CA THR A 42 -2.06 -3.21 -3.40
C THR A 42 -3.41 -2.71 -2.91
N LEU A 43 -4.53 -3.28 -3.40
CA LEU A 43 -5.87 -2.97 -2.90
C LEU A 43 -5.99 -3.27 -1.40
N ALA A 44 -5.52 -4.45 -0.96
CA ALA A 44 -5.53 -4.81 0.46
C ALA A 44 -4.71 -3.83 1.31
N ALA A 45 -3.51 -3.46 0.83
CA ALA A 45 -2.66 -2.47 1.50
C ALA A 45 -3.36 -1.11 1.64
N MET A 46 -4.05 -0.64 0.59
CA MET A 46 -4.77 0.65 0.62
C MET A 46 -5.99 0.63 1.54
N ILE A 47 -6.75 -0.47 1.56
CA ILE A 47 -7.88 -0.63 2.48
C ILE A 47 -7.39 -0.55 3.94
N ILE A 48 -6.31 -1.26 4.27
CA ILE A 48 -5.75 -1.25 5.63
C ILE A 48 -5.18 0.13 5.97
N ALA A 49 -4.44 0.77 5.04
CA ALA A 49 -3.87 2.09 5.24
C ALA A 49 -4.94 3.14 5.53
N GLN A 50 -6.02 3.17 4.72
CA GLN A 50 -7.14 4.08 4.94
C GLN A 50 -7.87 3.80 6.24
N GLY A 51 -8.14 2.53 6.56
CA GLY A 51 -8.78 2.14 7.82
C GLY A 51 -7.96 2.57 9.05
N ALA A 52 -6.63 2.42 9.01
CA ALA A 52 -5.75 2.86 10.08
C ALA A 52 -5.71 4.40 10.20
N ALA A 53 -5.65 5.12 9.05
CA ALA A 53 -5.68 6.58 9.03
C ALA A 53 -7.00 7.13 9.59
N MET A 54 -8.14 6.53 9.23
CA MET A 54 -9.46 6.89 9.77
C MET A 54 -9.57 6.69 11.29
N GLN A 55 -8.76 5.79 11.86
CA GLN A 55 -8.64 5.60 13.31
C GLN A 55 -7.66 6.57 13.98
N GLY A 56 -7.16 7.56 13.24
CA GLY A 56 -6.23 8.56 13.74
C GLY A 56 -4.77 8.12 13.83
N LYS A 57 -4.39 6.99 13.19
CA LYS A 57 -3.00 6.54 13.17
C LYS A 57 -2.18 7.29 12.12
N ASN A 58 -0.91 7.54 12.43
CA ASN A 58 0.07 8.02 11.46
C ASN A 58 0.50 6.87 10.56
N VAL A 59 -0.02 6.81 9.35
CA VAL A 59 0.22 5.70 8.44
C VAL A 59 1.33 6.02 7.46
N THR A 60 2.30 5.09 7.32
CA THR A 60 3.34 5.15 6.29
C THR A 60 3.29 3.89 5.43
N VAL A 61 3.17 4.08 4.12
CA VAL A 61 3.31 3.03 3.12
C VAL A 61 4.70 3.17 2.49
N PHE A 62 5.59 2.23 2.79
CA PHE A 62 6.94 2.17 2.22
C PHE A 62 6.94 1.24 1.01
N SER A 63 7.02 1.82 -0.18
CA SER A 63 7.01 1.07 -1.44
C SER A 63 8.43 0.75 -1.88
N THR A 64 8.67 -0.52 -2.12
CA THR A 64 9.98 -1.04 -2.55
C THR A 64 9.81 -2.05 -3.69
N PHE A 65 10.83 -2.25 -4.49
CA PHE A 65 10.84 -3.16 -5.64
C PHE A 65 9.56 -3.02 -6.51
N TRP A 66 8.81 -4.12 -6.67
CA TRP A 66 7.63 -4.17 -7.54
C TRP A 66 6.49 -3.26 -7.05
N GLY A 67 6.41 -3.00 -5.73
CA GLY A 67 5.45 -2.08 -5.13
C GLY A 67 5.62 -0.62 -5.59
N LEU A 68 6.82 -0.24 -6.07
CA LEU A 68 7.05 1.08 -6.68
C LEU A 68 6.17 1.34 -7.91
N ASN A 69 5.78 0.28 -8.63
CA ASN A 69 4.93 0.42 -9.81
C ASN A 69 3.54 1.01 -9.48
N ALA A 70 3.04 0.79 -8.25
CA ALA A 70 1.79 1.40 -7.78
C ALA A 70 1.88 2.93 -7.69
N LEU A 71 3.06 3.47 -7.46
CA LEU A 71 3.30 4.91 -7.31
C LEU A 71 3.78 5.59 -8.59
N ARG A 72 3.88 4.87 -9.71
CA ARG A 72 4.29 5.45 -11.00
C ARG A 72 3.13 6.14 -11.69
N LYS A 73 3.42 7.25 -12.37
CA LYS A 73 2.48 7.91 -13.28
C LYS A 73 2.11 7.00 -14.44
N ASP A 74 0.84 6.95 -14.80
CA ASP A 74 0.32 6.13 -15.92
C ASP A 74 0.91 6.49 -17.27
N LYS A 75 1.21 7.78 -17.46
CA LYS A 75 1.80 8.31 -18.69
C LYS A 75 3.32 8.27 -18.60
N PRO A 76 4.01 7.87 -19.67
CA PRO A 76 5.46 7.90 -19.71
C PRO A 76 5.98 9.33 -19.61
N VAL A 77 6.93 9.54 -18.70
CA VAL A 77 7.65 10.81 -18.56
C VAL A 77 8.97 10.71 -19.29
N LYS A 78 9.35 11.77 -20.02
CA LYS A 78 10.64 11.84 -20.70
C LYS A 78 11.75 12.09 -19.70
N VAL A 79 12.49 11.05 -19.34
CA VAL A 79 13.65 11.12 -18.44
C VAL A 79 14.87 10.50 -19.12
N LYS A 80 16.05 11.01 -18.77
CA LYS A 80 17.31 10.42 -19.25
C LYS A 80 17.55 9.11 -18.52
N LYS A 81 17.63 8.01 -19.27
CA LYS A 81 17.86 6.66 -18.75
C LYS A 81 18.90 5.93 -19.59
N ASN A 82 19.65 5.05 -18.93
CA ASN A 82 20.53 4.10 -19.59
C ASN A 82 19.71 3.05 -20.36
N PHE A 83 20.34 2.30 -21.26
CA PHE A 83 19.67 1.27 -22.06
C PHE A 83 18.97 0.22 -21.19
N ILE A 84 19.63 -0.27 -20.15
CA ILE A 84 19.09 -1.27 -19.21
C ILE A 84 17.88 -0.70 -18.46
N GLU A 85 17.97 0.54 -17.94
CA GLU A 85 16.86 1.22 -17.26
C GLU A 85 15.65 1.43 -18.17
N LYS A 86 15.88 1.70 -19.45
CA LYS A 86 14.80 1.80 -20.46
C LYS A 86 14.11 0.47 -20.68
N MET A 87 14.88 -0.63 -20.78
CA MET A 87 14.34 -1.98 -20.95
C MET A 87 13.48 -2.38 -19.75
N PHE A 88 13.97 -2.21 -18.53
CA PHE A 88 13.17 -2.44 -17.31
C PHE A 88 11.91 -1.57 -17.27
N GLY A 89 12.05 -0.28 -17.58
CA GLY A 89 10.93 0.66 -17.60
C GLY A 89 9.84 0.30 -18.63
N PHE A 90 10.19 -0.40 -19.71
CA PHE A 90 9.26 -0.89 -20.73
C PHE A 90 8.54 -2.18 -20.26
N MET A 91 9.27 -3.08 -19.60
CA MET A 91 8.72 -4.38 -19.16
C MET A 91 7.79 -4.24 -17.93
N MET A 92 7.99 -3.21 -17.10
CA MET A 92 7.21 -3.03 -15.88
C MET A 92 5.90 -2.27 -16.12
N PRO A 93 4.81 -2.67 -15.47
CA PRO A 93 3.56 -1.91 -15.52
C PRO A 93 3.78 -0.49 -14.98
N ARG A 94 3.12 0.50 -15.57
CA ARG A 94 3.15 1.89 -15.12
C ARG A 94 1.81 2.27 -14.52
N GLY A 95 1.82 2.61 -13.24
CA GLY A 95 0.62 2.97 -12.49
C GLY A 95 -0.10 1.77 -11.90
N ALA A 96 -0.80 2.02 -10.81
CA ALA A 96 -1.49 0.98 -10.04
C ALA A 96 -2.59 0.29 -10.86
N SER A 97 -3.25 1.03 -11.74
CA SER A 97 -4.31 0.50 -12.60
C SER A 97 -3.85 -0.54 -13.63
N LYS A 98 -2.55 -0.61 -13.94
CA LYS A 98 -2.00 -1.57 -14.92
C LYS A 98 -1.33 -2.78 -14.28
N MET A 99 -1.38 -2.89 -12.97
CA MET A 99 -0.81 -4.02 -12.24
C MET A 99 -1.58 -5.31 -12.50
N PRO A 100 -0.89 -6.45 -12.64
CA PRO A 100 -1.52 -7.76 -12.76
C PRO A 100 -2.14 -8.19 -11.43
N LEU A 101 -2.99 -9.23 -11.45
CA LEU A 101 -3.40 -9.94 -10.23
C LEU A 101 -2.34 -10.97 -9.84
N SER A 102 -2.28 -11.29 -8.54
CA SER A 102 -1.40 -12.35 -8.02
C SER A 102 -1.80 -13.72 -8.53
N ASN A 103 -3.10 -13.96 -8.65
CA ASN A 103 -3.70 -15.18 -9.18
C ASN A 103 -4.74 -14.83 -10.25
N MET A 104 -5.08 -15.78 -11.11
CA MET A 104 -6.10 -15.62 -12.16
C MET A 104 -5.85 -14.44 -13.11
N ASN A 105 -4.58 -14.14 -13.38
CA ASN A 105 -4.25 -13.01 -14.28
C ASN A 105 -4.74 -13.23 -15.71
N MET A 106 -4.72 -14.48 -16.22
CA MET A 106 -5.29 -14.93 -17.51
C MET A 106 -5.05 -13.92 -18.64
N LEU A 107 -3.80 -13.55 -18.87
CA LEU A 107 -3.40 -12.55 -19.89
C LEU A 107 -4.09 -11.17 -19.75
N GLY A 108 -4.46 -10.78 -18.54
CA GLY A 108 -5.11 -9.49 -18.25
C GLY A 108 -6.63 -9.53 -18.16
N ILE A 109 -7.27 -10.68 -18.45
CA ILE A 109 -8.74 -10.84 -18.31
C ILE A 109 -9.14 -10.72 -16.83
N GLY A 110 -8.39 -11.35 -15.92
CA GLY A 110 -8.65 -11.30 -14.48
C GLY A 110 -8.69 -9.87 -13.92
N PRO A 111 -7.66 -9.04 -14.13
CA PRO A 111 -7.69 -7.63 -13.73
C PRO A 111 -8.87 -6.85 -14.30
N ALA A 112 -9.24 -7.09 -15.56
CA ALA A 112 -10.38 -6.44 -16.18
C ALA A 112 -11.71 -6.83 -15.50
N MET A 113 -11.88 -8.12 -15.19
CA MET A 113 -13.05 -8.62 -14.45
C MET A 113 -13.15 -8.01 -13.06
N ILE A 114 -12.06 -7.98 -12.30
CA ILE A 114 -12.03 -7.39 -10.95
C ILE A 114 -12.40 -5.91 -11.00
N LYS A 115 -11.83 -5.13 -11.92
CA LYS A 115 -12.17 -3.71 -12.10
C LYS A 115 -13.64 -3.51 -12.47
N SER A 116 -14.19 -4.34 -13.34
CA SER A 116 -15.62 -4.30 -13.69
C SER A 116 -16.48 -4.60 -12.47
N LEU A 117 -16.11 -5.59 -11.67
CA LEU A 117 -16.81 -5.96 -10.43
C LEU A 117 -16.74 -4.84 -9.39
N MET A 118 -15.55 -4.23 -9.20
CA MET A 118 -15.38 -3.07 -8.32
C MET A 118 -16.32 -1.93 -8.72
N LYS A 119 -16.39 -1.61 -10.02
CA LYS A 119 -17.29 -0.58 -10.55
C LYS A 119 -18.74 -0.92 -10.29
N SER A 120 -19.18 -2.17 -10.50
CA SER A 120 -20.55 -2.61 -10.26
C SER A 120 -20.95 -2.60 -8.79
N LYS A 121 -19.98 -2.70 -7.88
CA LYS A 121 -20.17 -2.66 -6.42
C LYS A 121 -19.91 -1.29 -5.82
N ASN A 122 -19.70 -0.25 -6.64
CA ASN A 122 -19.32 1.10 -6.21
C ASN A 122 -18.06 1.14 -5.32
N VAL A 123 -17.10 0.24 -5.58
CA VAL A 123 -15.79 0.26 -4.95
C VAL A 123 -14.87 1.14 -5.80
N ASN A 124 -14.19 2.07 -5.17
CA ASN A 124 -13.23 2.96 -5.83
C ASN A 124 -12.12 2.16 -6.52
N ASP A 125 -11.66 2.64 -7.67
CA ASP A 125 -10.48 2.10 -8.32
C ASP A 125 -9.21 2.38 -7.48
N ILE A 126 -8.14 1.67 -7.80
CA ILE A 126 -6.91 1.72 -7.02
C ILE A 126 -6.26 3.12 -7.04
N ASP A 127 -6.34 3.84 -8.16
CA ASP A 127 -5.74 5.17 -8.29
C ASP A 127 -6.50 6.18 -7.40
N THR A 128 -7.84 6.10 -7.39
CA THR A 128 -8.68 6.85 -6.48
C THR A 128 -8.41 6.50 -5.02
N MET A 129 -8.20 5.21 -4.70
CA MET A 129 -7.89 4.78 -3.34
C MET A 129 -6.53 5.32 -2.86
N ILE A 130 -5.49 5.29 -3.71
CA ILE A 130 -4.19 5.87 -3.36
C ILE A 130 -4.33 7.37 -3.09
N LYS A 131 -5.05 8.09 -3.95
CA LYS A 131 -5.31 9.52 -3.75
C LYS A 131 -6.06 9.79 -2.46
N SER A 132 -7.15 9.07 -2.22
CA SER A 132 -7.92 9.20 -0.97
C SER A 132 -7.09 8.87 0.26
N ALA A 133 -6.17 7.90 0.18
CA ALA A 133 -5.23 7.61 1.27
C ALA A 133 -4.29 8.80 1.54
N MET A 134 -3.77 9.46 0.47
CA MET A 134 -2.97 10.68 0.62
C MET A 134 -3.78 11.82 1.24
N ASP A 135 -5.03 12.00 0.82
CA ASP A 135 -5.94 13.01 1.36
C ASP A 135 -6.25 12.77 2.86
N LEU A 136 -6.24 11.51 3.30
CA LEU A 136 -6.35 11.10 4.71
C LEU A 136 -5.04 11.25 5.50
N GLY A 137 -3.96 11.73 4.88
CA GLY A 137 -2.67 11.93 5.52
C GLY A 137 -1.74 10.71 5.52
N VAL A 138 -2.06 9.66 4.78
CA VAL A 138 -1.14 8.51 4.59
C VAL A 138 0.09 8.96 3.82
N LYS A 139 1.26 8.73 4.38
CA LYS A 139 2.55 9.06 3.75
C LYS A 139 3.04 7.90 2.89
N PHE A 140 3.30 8.18 1.63
CA PHE A 140 3.89 7.23 0.71
C PHE A 140 5.38 7.52 0.55
N VAL A 141 6.21 6.52 0.81
CA VAL A 141 7.67 6.62 0.71
C VAL A 141 8.16 5.64 -0.35
N ALA A 142 8.85 6.15 -1.36
CA ALA A 142 9.51 5.35 -2.37
C ALA A 142 10.95 5.03 -1.95
N CYS A 143 11.32 3.75 -1.98
CA CYS A 143 12.66 3.29 -1.63
C CYS A 143 13.67 3.71 -2.69
N THR A 144 14.59 4.62 -2.36
CA THR A 144 15.60 5.15 -3.28
C THR A 144 16.51 4.07 -3.86
N MET A 145 16.96 3.12 -3.03
CA MET A 145 17.78 2.00 -3.49
C MET A 145 17.05 1.15 -4.54
N SER A 146 15.78 0.85 -4.32
CA SER A 146 14.99 0.07 -5.28
C SER A 146 14.68 0.87 -6.55
N MET A 147 14.51 2.19 -6.43
CA MET A 147 14.36 3.08 -7.59
C MET A 147 15.60 3.04 -8.47
N ASP A 148 16.78 3.10 -7.87
CA ASP A 148 18.05 3.05 -8.61
C ASP A 148 18.25 1.69 -9.30
N LEU A 149 17.97 0.59 -8.60
CA LEU A 149 18.06 -0.76 -9.16
C LEU A 149 17.10 -0.98 -10.34
N MET A 150 15.87 -0.45 -10.23
CA MET A 150 14.83 -0.63 -11.25
C MET A 150 14.82 0.48 -12.30
N GLY A 151 15.72 1.46 -12.17
CA GLY A 151 15.80 2.59 -13.10
C GLY A 151 14.54 3.48 -13.10
N ILE A 152 13.88 3.61 -11.97
CA ILE A 152 12.73 4.50 -11.78
C ILE A 152 13.25 5.86 -11.29
N LYS A 153 12.88 6.93 -11.97
CA LYS A 153 13.27 8.30 -11.58
C LYS A 153 12.13 8.96 -10.83
N GLN A 154 12.47 9.94 -9.98
CA GLN A 154 11.49 10.66 -9.15
C GLN A 154 10.35 11.28 -9.98
N GLU A 155 10.68 11.82 -11.15
CA GLU A 155 9.71 12.45 -12.06
C GLU A 155 8.65 11.48 -12.58
N GLU A 156 8.93 10.17 -12.52
CA GLU A 156 7.98 9.13 -12.92
C GLU A 156 6.98 8.77 -11.82
N LEU A 157 7.20 9.24 -10.59
CA LEU A 157 6.30 9.00 -9.47
C LEU A 157 5.16 10.01 -9.46
N ILE A 158 4.01 9.61 -8.91
CA ILE A 158 2.89 10.52 -8.64
C ILE A 158 3.30 11.58 -7.62
N ASP A 159 2.63 12.71 -7.65
CA ASP A 159 2.93 13.81 -6.75
C ASP A 159 2.55 13.45 -5.30
N GLY A 160 3.30 13.97 -4.32
CA GLY A 160 3.09 13.68 -2.91
C GLY A 160 3.83 12.45 -2.37
N VAL A 161 4.60 11.75 -3.21
CA VAL A 161 5.46 10.63 -2.77
C VAL A 161 6.79 11.18 -2.24
N GLU A 162 7.14 10.78 -1.03
CA GLU A 162 8.44 11.09 -0.41
C GLU A 162 9.49 10.07 -0.87
N LEU A 163 10.75 10.51 -0.94
CA LEU A 163 11.88 9.61 -1.17
C LEU A 163 12.52 9.23 0.16
N GLY A 164 12.83 7.96 0.35
CA GLY A 164 13.46 7.50 1.57
C GLY A 164 14.17 6.16 1.42
N GLY A 165 15.05 5.88 2.36
CA GLY A 165 15.73 4.60 2.48
C GLY A 165 15.16 3.74 3.60
N VAL A 166 15.82 2.59 3.83
CA VAL A 166 15.47 1.66 4.93
C VAL A 166 15.49 2.37 6.29
N ALA A 167 16.45 3.28 6.53
CA ALA A 167 16.52 4.03 7.78
C ALA A 167 15.26 4.87 8.03
N THR A 168 14.71 5.49 6.99
CA THR A 168 13.43 6.23 7.07
C THR A 168 12.28 5.30 7.45
N TYR A 169 12.23 4.09 6.87
CA TYR A 169 11.21 3.10 7.21
C TYR A 169 11.34 2.65 8.66
N VAL A 170 12.55 2.27 9.10
CA VAL A 170 12.81 1.78 10.47
C VAL A 170 12.40 2.84 11.50
N SER A 171 12.82 4.09 11.30
CA SER A 171 12.44 5.20 12.20
C SER A 171 10.92 5.39 12.28
N ARG A 172 10.20 5.24 11.17
CA ARG A 172 8.73 5.36 11.18
C ARG A 172 8.02 4.13 11.73
N SER A 173 8.68 2.98 11.74
CA SER A 173 8.15 1.75 12.33
C SER A 173 8.36 1.69 13.86
N GLU A 174 9.18 2.56 14.41
CA GLU A 174 9.29 2.70 15.85
C GLU A 174 7.92 3.06 16.45
N ASN A 175 7.53 2.35 17.50
CA ASN A 175 6.22 2.50 18.15
C ASN A 175 5.02 2.27 17.22
N ALA A 176 5.19 1.50 16.14
CA ALA A 176 4.07 1.13 15.29
C ALA A 176 3.26 -0.03 15.89
N GLY A 177 1.96 0.20 16.07
CA GLY A 177 1.02 -0.84 16.50
C GLY A 177 0.62 -1.79 15.37
N ILE A 178 0.86 -1.39 14.12
CA ILE A 178 0.60 -2.18 12.92
C ILE A 178 1.85 -2.12 12.05
N THR A 179 2.43 -3.27 11.76
CA THR A 179 3.52 -3.40 10.81
C THR A 179 3.21 -4.56 9.88
N LEU A 180 3.06 -4.28 8.59
CA LEU A 180 2.69 -5.26 7.57
C LEU A 180 3.70 -5.28 6.43
N PHE A 181 3.90 -6.47 5.88
CA PHE A 181 4.68 -6.70 4.65
C PHE A 181 3.77 -7.38 3.62
N ILE A 182 3.52 -6.70 2.48
CA ILE A 182 2.55 -7.13 1.45
C ILE A 182 3.20 -7.20 0.07
#